data_9b3aaabe881c27c132ccfb2e67eb9255
#
_entry.id   9b3aaabe881c27c132ccfb2e67eb9255
#
_cell.length_a   1.000
_cell.length_b   1.000
_cell.length_c   1.000
_cell.angle_alpha   90.00
_cell.angle_beta   90.00
_cell.angle_gamma   90.00
#
_symmetry.space_group_name_H-M   'P 1'
#
loop_
_entity.id
_entity.type
_entity.pdbx_description
1 polymer ?
#
loop_
_entity_poly.entity_id
_entity_poly.type
_entity_poly.pdbx_seq_one_letter_code
_entity_poly.pdbx_strand_id
1 'polypeptide(L)'
;IPQSALGQVPRGYIDPKEFDEGINAGLLNYSANASQSHARQQGEQDNSSQYVNLRPGLNIGAWRVRNYSTWNRSTTGNEEEHKFTSVYTYAQRDIVAMKSDLTVGQSTSPSDVFDSVPYTGIELKSDNDRLPDSQKGYAPIIRGTAHSNAQMVVRQNGYIIYQNTVAPGAFEINDLYPTGSTGDLQVTV
;
A
#
# COMPACT_ATOMS: atom_id res chain seq x y z
N ILE A 1 -34.62 -8.35 19.60
CA ILE A 1 -33.69 -7.19 19.61
C ILE A 1 -33.53 -6.81 18.16
N PRO A 2 -33.83 -5.55 17.73
CA PRO A 2 -33.65 -5.14 16.36
C PRO A 2 -32.20 -5.41 15.91
N GLN A 3 -31.98 -5.96 14.73
CA GLN A 3 -30.62 -6.19 14.18
C GLN A 3 -29.78 -4.90 14.08
N SER A 4 -30.45 -3.73 14.01
CA SER A 4 -29.80 -2.42 14.08
C SER A 4 -29.14 -2.11 15.42
N ALA A 5 -29.51 -2.83 16.50
CA ALA A 5 -28.90 -2.68 17.82
C ALA A 5 -27.71 -3.64 18.08
N LEU A 6 -27.56 -4.65 17.24
CA LEU A 6 -26.36 -5.49 17.17
C LEU A 6 -25.44 -4.79 16.19
N GLY A 7 -24.55 -3.90 16.68
CA GLY A 7 -23.55 -3.22 15.86
C GLY A 7 -22.89 -4.22 14.91
N GLN A 8 -23.29 -4.19 13.64
CA GLN A 8 -22.69 -5.08 12.65
C GLN A 8 -21.26 -4.60 12.41
N VAL A 9 -20.33 -5.45 12.77
CA VAL A 9 -18.93 -5.22 12.45
C VAL A 9 -18.80 -5.32 10.91
N PRO A 10 -18.27 -4.30 10.23
CA PRO A 10 -18.11 -4.33 8.79
C PRO A 10 -17.32 -5.56 8.35
N ARG A 11 -17.67 -6.13 7.18
CA ARG A 11 -16.97 -7.28 6.61
C ARG A 11 -15.50 -6.92 6.38
N GLY A 12 -14.59 -7.80 6.81
CA GLY A 12 -13.14 -7.55 6.73
C GLY A 12 -12.56 -6.66 7.84
N TYR A 13 -13.37 -6.30 8.85
CA TYR A 13 -12.84 -5.62 10.03
C TYR A 13 -11.97 -6.59 10.84
N ILE A 14 -10.76 -6.14 11.15
CA ILE A 14 -9.83 -6.82 12.07
C ILE A 14 -9.64 -5.91 13.28
N ASP A 15 -9.74 -6.48 14.49
CA ASP A 15 -9.53 -5.71 15.72
C ASP A 15 -8.09 -5.19 15.74
N PRO A 16 -7.85 -3.89 16.02
CA PRO A 16 -6.51 -3.33 16.18
C PRO A 16 -5.59 -4.11 17.11
N LYS A 17 -6.14 -4.89 18.06
CA LYS A 17 -5.36 -5.73 18.98
C LYS A 17 -4.78 -6.99 18.32
N GLU A 18 -5.30 -7.38 17.17
CA GLU A 18 -4.84 -8.54 16.41
C GLU A 18 -3.72 -8.18 15.41
N PHE A 19 -3.38 -6.89 15.28
CA PHE A 19 -2.27 -6.47 14.43
C PHE A 19 -0.93 -6.87 15.05
N ASP A 20 -0.15 -7.63 14.30
CA ASP A 20 1.19 -8.05 14.66
C ASP A 20 2.22 -7.01 14.16
N GLU A 21 3.09 -6.57 15.05
CA GLU A 21 4.20 -5.66 14.69
C GLU A 21 5.29 -6.37 13.87
N GLY A 22 5.23 -7.70 13.75
CA GLY A 22 6.21 -8.51 13.06
C GLY A 22 7.51 -8.70 13.87
N ILE A 23 8.47 -9.37 13.27
CA ILE A 23 9.75 -9.71 13.91
C ILE A 23 10.81 -8.64 13.70
N ASN A 24 11.72 -8.51 14.67
CA ASN A 24 12.94 -7.73 14.49
C ASN A 24 13.85 -8.44 13.48
N ALA A 25 14.25 -7.74 12.43
CA ALA A 25 15.04 -8.32 11.36
C ALA A 25 15.93 -7.28 10.66
N GLY A 26 17.12 -7.69 10.28
CA GLY A 26 17.97 -6.98 9.34
C GLY A 26 17.83 -7.58 7.94
N LEU A 27 17.69 -6.74 6.94
CA LEU A 27 17.52 -7.11 5.53
C LEU A 27 18.59 -6.41 4.70
N LEU A 28 19.18 -7.11 3.73
CA LEU A 28 20.05 -6.49 2.74
C LEU A 28 19.76 -7.07 1.37
N ASN A 29 19.19 -6.24 0.50
CA ASN A 29 19.09 -6.54 -0.93
C ASN A 29 20.19 -5.75 -1.64
N TYR A 30 20.89 -6.42 -2.55
CA TYR A 30 21.93 -5.77 -3.35
C TYR A 30 21.93 -6.28 -4.78
N SER A 31 22.40 -5.44 -5.68
CA SER A 31 22.77 -5.87 -7.03
C SER A 31 24.07 -5.18 -7.44
N ALA A 32 24.95 -5.93 -8.09
CA ALA A 32 26.20 -5.43 -8.59
C ALA A 32 26.37 -5.75 -10.06
N ASN A 33 26.79 -4.75 -10.85
CA ASN A 33 27.11 -4.88 -12.25
C ASN A 33 28.50 -4.34 -12.48
N ALA A 34 29.29 -5.05 -13.33
CA ALA A 34 30.59 -4.59 -13.75
C ALA A 34 30.71 -4.75 -15.26
N SER A 35 31.27 -3.77 -15.93
CA SER A 35 31.58 -3.82 -17.36
C SER A 35 33.01 -3.35 -17.60
N GLN A 36 33.66 -3.93 -18.58
CA GLN A 36 35.00 -3.56 -19.00
C GLN A 36 35.04 -3.51 -20.54
N SER A 37 35.58 -2.43 -21.05
CA SER A 37 35.79 -2.23 -22.48
C SER A 37 37.29 -2.01 -22.73
N HIS A 38 37.87 -2.81 -23.61
CA HIS A 38 39.26 -2.66 -24.02
C HIS A 38 39.35 -1.93 -25.36
N ALA A 39 40.20 -0.92 -25.40
CA ALA A 39 40.52 -0.20 -26.62
C ALA A 39 41.25 -1.10 -27.61
N ARG A 40 40.79 -1.11 -28.87
CA ARG A 40 41.41 -1.87 -29.95
C ARG A 40 42.23 -1.00 -30.89
N GLN A 41 42.13 0.32 -30.76
CA GLN A 41 42.83 1.30 -31.60
C GLN A 41 43.86 2.05 -30.79
N GLN A 42 44.95 2.39 -31.44
CA GLN A 42 46.04 3.18 -30.85
C GLN A 42 45.56 4.59 -30.53
N GLY A 43 45.56 4.98 -29.23
CA GLY A 43 45.07 6.27 -28.73
C GLY A 43 43.73 6.22 -28.01
N GLU A 44 43.02 5.12 -28.05
CA GLU A 44 41.83 4.90 -27.21
C GLU A 44 42.23 4.38 -25.83
N GLN A 45 41.44 4.72 -24.81
CA GLN A 45 41.66 4.29 -23.43
C GLN A 45 40.71 3.15 -23.06
N ASP A 46 41.23 2.23 -22.24
CA ASP A 46 40.41 1.23 -21.61
C ASP A 46 39.41 1.88 -20.64
N ASN A 47 38.20 1.39 -20.64
CA ASN A 47 37.14 1.88 -19.77
C ASN A 47 36.58 0.72 -18.93
N SER A 48 36.45 0.92 -17.63
CA SER A 48 35.72 0.00 -16.76
C SER A 48 34.70 0.75 -15.92
N SER A 49 33.54 0.14 -15.74
CA SER A 49 32.52 0.67 -14.86
C SER A 49 32.00 -0.41 -13.92
N GLN A 50 31.80 -0.03 -12.67
CA GLN A 50 31.23 -0.87 -11.63
C GLN A 50 30.08 -0.09 -10.99
N TYR A 51 28.95 -0.77 -10.81
CA TYR A 51 27.75 -0.19 -10.24
C TYR A 51 27.16 -1.14 -9.20
N VAL A 52 26.92 -0.64 -8.00
CA VAL A 52 26.34 -1.41 -6.90
C VAL A 52 25.12 -0.68 -6.37
N ASN A 53 24.00 -1.38 -6.32
CA ASN A 53 22.80 -0.95 -5.60
C ASN A 53 22.75 -1.64 -4.24
N LEU A 54 22.43 -0.89 -3.22
CA LEU A 54 22.26 -1.38 -1.86
C LEU A 54 20.90 -0.94 -1.33
N ARG A 55 20.13 -1.89 -0.79
CA ARG A 55 18.84 -1.63 -0.14
C ARG A 55 18.82 -2.31 1.23
N PRO A 56 19.54 -1.76 2.22
CA PRO A 56 19.43 -2.23 3.58
C PRO A 56 18.08 -1.87 4.18
N GLY A 57 17.59 -2.76 5.04
CA GLY A 57 16.36 -2.58 5.81
C GLY A 57 16.53 -3.08 7.22
N LEU A 58 15.89 -2.42 8.18
CA LEU A 58 15.88 -2.82 9.57
C LEU A 58 14.45 -2.73 10.11
N ASN A 59 13.99 -3.81 10.71
CA ASN A 59 12.71 -3.89 11.42
C ASN A 59 13.00 -3.94 12.91
N ILE A 60 12.44 -3.01 13.68
CA ILE A 60 12.57 -2.96 15.15
C ILE A 60 11.18 -2.64 15.71
N GLY A 61 10.51 -3.62 16.31
CA GLY A 61 9.13 -3.50 16.71
C GLY A 61 8.27 -3.00 15.55
N ALA A 62 7.45 -1.98 15.77
CA ALA A 62 6.61 -1.37 14.74
C ALA A 62 7.37 -0.51 13.70
N TRP A 63 8.65 -0.23 13.91
CA TRP A 63 9.43 0.60 13.01
C TRP A 63 10.05 -0.19 11.85
N ARG A 64 9.98 0.39 10.67
CA ARG A 64 10.56 -0.11 9.42
C ARG A 64 11.51 0.94 8.86
N VAL A 65 12.82 0.78 9.08
CA VAL A 65 13.84 1.65 8.50
C VAL A 65 14.27 1.12 7.15
N ARG A 66 14.31 1.96 6.15
CA ARG A 66 14.69 1.62 4.78
C ARG A 66 15.66 2.65 4.24
N ASN A 67 16.66 2.16 3.53
CA ASN A 67 17.60 2.99 2.78
C ASN A 67 17.75 2.43 1.36
N TYR A 68 18.00 3.31 0.43
CA TYR A 68 18.46 2.98 -0.90
C TYR A 68 19.69 3.81 -1.22
N SER A 69 20.79 3.14 -1.49
CA SER A 69 22.05 3.77 -1.83
C SER A 69 22.65 3.14 -3.09
N THR A 70 23.36 3.93 -3.84
CA THR A 70 24.10 3.50 -5.02
C THR A 70 25.56 3.85 -4.88
N TRP A 71 26.41 2.96 -5.34
CA TRP A 71 27.83 3.19 -5.49
C TRP A 71 28.23 2.92 -6.93
N ASN A 72 28.90 3.86 -7.54
CA ASN A 72 29.46 3.70 -8.87
C ASN A 72 30.95 4.03 -8.87
N ARG A 73 31.70 3.27 -9.64
CA ARG A 73 33.12 3.50 -9.94
C ARG A 73 33.29 3.44 -11.44
N SER A 74 33.90 4.45 -12.01
CA SER A 74 34.29 4.53 -13.41
C SER A 74 35.78 4.75 -13.51
N THR A 75 36.45 3.99 -14.38
CA THR A 75 37.88 4.13 -14.62
C THR A 75 38.07 4.29 -16.14
N THR A 76 38.65 5.38 -16.57
CA THR A 76 38.97 5.66 -17.96
C THR A 76 40.46 5.95 -18.07
N GLY A 77 41.21 5.02 -18.66
CA GLY A 77 42.66 5.08 -18.68
C GLY A 77 43.23 5.09 -17.27
N ASN A 78 43.88 6.18 -16.86
CA ASN A 78 44.47 6.37 -15.53
C ASN A 78 43.57 7.20 -14.59
N GLU A 79 42.42 7.66 -15.07
CA GLU A 79 41.47 8.43 -14.26
C GLU A 79 40.45 7.51 -13.61
N GLU A 80 40.29 7.62 -12.30
CA GLU A 80 39.32 6.89 -11.50
C GLU A 80 38.37 7.86 -10.81
N GLU A 81 37.09 7.66 -11.03
CA GLU A 81 36.02 8.38 -10.34
C GLU A 81 35.15 7.38 -9.58
N HIS A 82 34.88 7.68 -8.33
CA HIS A 82 33.91 6.91 -7.54
C HIS A 82 32.91 7.84 -6.87
N LYS A 83 31.66 7.42 -6.83
CA LYS A 83 30.57 8.18 -6.24
C LYS A 83 29.65 7.29 -5.43
N PHE A 84 29.45 7.66 -4.18
CA PHE A 84 28.41 7.08 -3.33
C PHE A 84 27.26 8.07 -3.22
N THR A 85 26.03 7.60 -3.43
CA THR A 85 24.81 8.41 -3.34
C THR A 85 23.78 7.68 -2.49
N SER A 86 23.35 8.30 -1.41
CA SER A 86 22.14 7.86 -0.70
C SER A 86 20.94 8.50 -1.39
N VAL A 87 20.08 7.67 -1.98
CA VAL A 87 18.93 8.13 -2.76
C VAL A 87 17.80 8.52 -1.83
N TYR A 88 17.49 7.66 -0.85
CA TYR A 88 16.54 7.95 0.21
C TYR A 88 16.87 7.15 1.48
N THR A 89 16.46 7.70 2.60
CA THR A 89 16.50 7.03 3.90
C THR A 89 15.29 7.47 4.69
N TYR A 90 14.44 6.54 5.07
CA TYR A 90 13.26 6.83 5.88
C TYR A 90 13.01 5.75 6.93
N ALA A 91 12.31 6.14 7.99
CA ALA A 91 11.71 5.27 8.96
C ALA A 91 10.18 5.40 8.85
N GLN A 92 9.51 4.28 8.77
CA GLN A 92 8.05 4.19 8.68
C GLN A 92 7.51 3.42 9.87
N ARG A 93 6.37 3.86 10.38
CA ARG A 93 5.64 3.17 11.44
C ARG A 93 4.14 3.27 11.19
N ASP A 94 3.49 2.15 11.42
CA ASP A 94 2.04 2.06 11.40
C ASP A 94 1.44 2.68 12.67
N ILE A 95 0.46 3.58 12.51
CA ILE A 95 -0.33 4.12 13.61
C ILE A 95 -1.74 3.53 13.50
N VAL A 96 -1.91 2.34 14.07
CA VAL A 96 -3.14 1.54 13.97
C VAL A 96 -4.38 2.33 14.44
N ALA A 97 -4.26 3.09 15.54
CA ALA A 97 -5.36 3.89 16.06
C ALA A 97 -5.88 4.96 15.08
N MET A 98 -5.00 5.47 14.21
CA MET A 98 -5.32 6.48 13.19
C MET A 98 -5.52 5.88 11.79
N LYS A 99 -5.37 4.57 11.64
CA LYS A 99 -5.40 3.87 10.35
C LYS A 99 -4.49 4.56 9.33
N SER A 100 -3.28 4.90 9.76
CA SER A 100 -2.36 5.75 9.02
C SER A 100 -0.94 5.25 9.17
N ASP A 101 -0.11 5.56 8.18
CA ASP A 101 1.33 5.34 8.18
C ASP A 101 2.06 6.65 8.44
N LEU A 102 2.94 6.64 9.43
CA LEU A 102 3.86 7.72 9.70
C LEU A 102 5.20 7.42 9.03
N THR A 103 5.65 8.30 8.15
CA THR A 103 6.96 8.23 7.50
C THR A 103 7.80 9.44 7.89
N VAL A 104 9.04 9.20 8.29
CA VAL A 104 10.01 10.23 8.69
C VAL A 104 11.31 10.04 7.92
N GLY A 105 11.78 11.08 7.27
CA GLY A 105 13.06 11.07 6.54
C GLY A 105 12.91 11.53 5.08
N GLN A 106 13.71 10.93 4.20
CA GLN A 106 13.69 11.19 2.77
C GLN A 106 12.84 10.14 2.08
N SER A 107 11.74 10.56 1.46
CA SER A 107 10.80 9.69 0.76
C SER A 107 10.19 10.42 -0.44
N THR A 108 9.22 9.80 -1.08
CA THR A 108 8.46 10.38 -2.18
C THR A 108 6.98 10.43 -1.82
N SER A 109 6.30 11.51 -2.20
CA SER A 109 4.86 11.62 -1.99
C SER A 109 4.10 10.53 -2.77
N PRO A 110 2.90 10.14 -2.32
CA PRO A 110 2.03 9.27 -3.09
C PRO A 110 1.71 9.85 -4.47
N SER A 111 1.56 8.97 -5.46
CA SER A 111 1.20 9.34 -6.84
C SER A 111 -0.28 9.12 -7.16
N ASP A 112 -1.14 9.04 -6.14
CA ASP A 112 -2.55 8.68 -6.31
C ASP A 112 -3.35 9.76 -7.08
N VAL A 113 -2.95 11.04 -6.96
CA VAL A 113 -3.64 12.18 -7.58
C VAL A 113 -2.69 13.05 -8.40
N PHE A 114 -1.46 13.21 -7.94
CA PHE A 114 -0.42 14.04 -8.57
C PHE A 114 0.86 13.22 -8.78
N ASP A 115 1.76 13.74 -9.60
CA ASP A 115 3.08 13.14 -9.76
C ASP A 115 3.81 13.06 -8.42
N SER A 116 4.56 11.97 -8.24
CA SER A 116 5.35 11.73 -7.05
C SER A 116 6.48 12.75 -6.94
N VAL A 117 6.58 13.43 -5.79
CA VAL A 117 7.61 14.44 -5.51
C VAL A 117 8.49 13.95 -4.37
N PRO A 118 9.83 13.98 -4.52
CA PRO A 118 10.73 13.66 -3.42
C PRO A 118 10.66 14.75 -2.34
N TYR A 119 10.63 14.32 -1.09
CA TYR A 119 10.62 15.21 0.07
C TYR A 119 11.57 14.74 1.17
N THR A 120 11.96 15.65 2.05
CA THR A 120 12.62 15.35 3.31
C THR A 120 11.81 15.96 4.43
N GLY A 121 11.25 15.11 5.30
CA GLY A 121 10.35 15.59 6.35
C GLY A 121 9.59 14.48 7.04
N ILE A 122 8.38 14.81 7.45
CA ILE A 122 7.44 13.93 8.12
C ILE A 122 6.16 13.89 7.30
N GLU A 123 5.67 12.69 7.01
CA GLU A 123 4.41 12.45 6.34
C GLU A 123 3.53 11.54 7.21
N LEU A 124 2.26 11.89 7.32
CA LEU A 124 1.23 11.03 7.87
C LEU A 124 0.20 10.76 6.77
N LYS A 125 0.13 9.53 6.30
CA LYS A 125 -0.75 9.11 5.21
C LYS A 125 -1.78 8.12 5.73
N SER A 126 -3.06 8.31 5.36
CA SER A 126 -4.10 7.30 5.60
C SER A 126 -3.80 6.03 4.80
N ASP A 127 -3.91 4.89 5.46
CA ASP A 127 -3.76 3.59 4.82
C ASP A 127 -5.14 2.96 4.57
N ASN A 128 -5.57 3.03 3.32
CA ASN A 128 -6.85 2.48 2.90
C ASN A 128 -6.89 0.94 2.95
N ASP A 129 -5.75 0.27 2.92
CA ASP A 129 -5.69 -1.20 3.00
C ASP A 129 -6.13 -1.73 4.37
N ARG A 130 -6.10 -0.87 5.39
CA ARG A 130 -6.59 -1.15 6.75
C ARG A 130 -8.05 -0.85 6.95
N LEU A 131 -8.71 -0.28 5.96
CA LEU A 131 -10.14 -0.03 6.02
C LEU A 131 -10.90 -1.29 5.57
N PRO A 132 -12.02 -1.62 6.22
CA PRO A 132 -12.98 -2.57 5.66
C PRO A 132 -13.38 -2.15 4.24
N ASP A 133 -13.67 -3.13 3.38
CA ASP A 133 -13.98 -2.85 1.98
C ASP A 133 -15.14 -1.87 1.79
N SER A 134 -16.13 -1.89 2.68
CA SER A 134 -17.24 -0.94 2.71
C SER A 134 -16.83 0.51 3.00
N GLN A 135 -15.62 0.74 3.51
CA GLN A 135 -15.09 2.07 3.87
C GLN A 135 -14.02 2.58 2.89
N LYS A 136 -13.58 1.77 1.93
CA LYS A 136 -12.55 2.16 0.94
C LYS A 136 -13.06 3.11 -0.17
N GLY A 137 -14.35 3.41 -0.18
CA GLY A 137 -14.96 4.29 -1.16
C GLY A 137 -16.42 4.57 -0.83
N TYR A 138 -17.14 5.16 -1.78
CA TYR A 138 -18.55 5.39 -1.62
C TYR A 138 -19.37 4.18 -2.09
N ALA A 139 -20.23 3.68 -1.21
CA ALA A 139 -21.30 2.77 -1.55
C ALA A 139 -22.63 3.29 -0.93
N PRO A 140 -23.75 3.20 -1.65
CA PRO A 140 -25.04 3.67 -1.12
C PRO A 140 -25.52 2.79 0.02
N ILE A 141 -26.18 3.39 0.99
CA ILE A 141 -26.90 2.66 2.04
C ILE A 141 -28.24 2.17 1.47
N ILE A 142 -28.49 0.86 1.58
CA ILE A 142 -29.73 0.27 1.13
C ILE A 142 -30.69 0.14 2.31
N ARG A 143 -31.89 0.70 2.18
CA ARG A 143 -32.95 0.60 3.18
C ARG A 143 -34.20 -0.02 2.57
N GLY A 144 -34.83 -0.90 3.32
CA GLY A 144 -36.06 -1.56 2.85
C GLY A 144 -36.83 -2.15 4.02
N THR A 145 -37.97 -2.83 3.67
CA THR A 145 -38.79 -3.55 4.62
C THR A 145 -39.08 -4.95 4.08
N ALA A 146 -38.81 -5.96 4.88
CA ALA A 146 -39.14 -7.34 4.57
C ALA A 146 -40.40 -7.75 5.34
N HIS A 147 -41.32 -8.43 4.66
CA HIS A 147 -42.57 -8.92 5.28
C HIS A 147 -42.39 -10.26 6.01
N SER A 148 -41.37 -11.01 5.63
CA SER A 148 -41.00 -12.31 6.23
C SER A 148 -39.47 -12.44 6.24
N ASN A 149 -38.96 -13.54 6.79
CA ASN A 149 -37.56 -13.88 6.59
C ASN A 149 -37.32 -14.05 5.08
N ALA A 150 -36.48 -13.21 4.52
CA ALA A 150 -36.21 -13.18 3.10
C ALA A 150 -34.71 -13.10 2.80
N GLN A 151 -34.35 -13.63 1.65
CA GLN A 151 -33.05 -13.48 1.11
C GLN A 151 -32.98 -12.21 0.26
N MET A 152 -32.24 -11.21 0.75
CA MET A 152 -31.97 -10.02 0.00
C MET A 152 -30.75 -10.22 -0.90
N VAL A 153 -30.87 -9.84 -2.17
CA VAL A 153 -29.81 -9.94 -3.17
C VAL A 153 -29.65 -8.58 -3.83
N VAL A 154 -28.43 -8.08 -3.86
CA VAL A 154 -28.04 -6.86 -4.58
C VAL A 154 -27.26 -7.25 -5.82
N ARG A 155 -27.73 -6.78 -6.98
CA ARG A 155 -27.04 -7.00 -8.26
C ARG A 155 -26.62 -5.66 -8.86
N GLN A 156 -25.50 -5.69 -9.56
CA GLN A 156 -25.03 -4.61 -10.40
C GLN A 156 -24.61 -5.19 -11.76
N ASN A 157 -25.12 -4.63 -12.83
CA ASN A 157 -24.86 -5.14 -14.19
C ASN A 157 -25.15 -6.64 -14.36
N GLY A 158 -26.15 -7.17 -13.62
CA GLY A 158 -26.55 -8.58 -13.64
C GLY A 158 -25.76 -9.49 -12.70
N TYR A 159 -24.64 -9.02 -12.13
CA TYR A 159 -23.82 -9.80 -11.19
C TYR A 159 -24.25 -9.55 -9.74
N ILE A 160 -24.28 -10.61 -8.94
CA ILE A 160 -24.54 -10.51 -7.50
C ILE A 160 -23.30 -9.93 -6.83
N ILE A 161 -23.46 -8.75 -6.22
CA ILE A 161 -22.40 -8.06 -5.47
C ILE A 161 -22.57 -8.20 -3.95
N TYR A 162 -23.79 -8.45 -3.49
CA TYR A 162 -24.09 -8.65 -2.08
C TYR A 162 -25.30 -9.54 -1.91
N GLN A 163 -25.28 -10.40 -0.89
CA GLN A 163 -26.39 -11.28 -0.55
C GLN A 163 -26.42 -11.51 0.96
N ASN A 164 -27.60 -11.35 1.57
CA ASN A 164 -27.79 -11.57 3.01
C ASN A 164 -29.24 -11.99 3.29
N THR A 165 -29.46 -12.59 4.45
CA THR A 165 -30.82 -12.91 4.94
C THR A 165 -31.27 -11.80 5.87
N VAL A 166 -32.45 -11.25 5.62
CA VAL A 166 -33.07 -10.21 6.44
C VAL A 166 -34.27 -10.76 7.18
N ALA A 167 -34.43 -10.34 8.44
CA ALA A 167 -35.57 -10.67 9.26
C ALA A 167 -36.78 -9.79 8.88
N PRO A 168 -38.01 -10.18 9.27
CA PRO A 168 -39.18 -9.34 9.07
C PRO A 168 -39.03 -7.99 9.74
N GLY A 169 -39.43 -6.92 9.04
CA GLY A 169 -39.32 -5.54 9.51
C GLY A 169 -38.45 -4.68 8.63
N ALA A 170 -38.12 -3.48 9.14
CA ALA A 170 -37.23 -2.57 8.47
C ALA A 170 -35.78 -3.08 8.55
N PHE A 171 -35.05 -3.01 7.46
CA PHE A 171 -33.64 -3.33 7.41
C PHE A 171 -32.83 -2.20 6.78
N GLU A 172 -31.57 -2.12 7.18
CA GLU A 172 -30.57 -1.22 6.62
C GLU A 172 -29.28 -1.99 6.35
N ILE A 173 -28.73 -1.82 5.14
CA ILE A 173 -27.45 -2.38 4.72
C ILE A 173 -26.48 -1.20 4.52
N ASN A 174 -25.49 -1.13 5.35
CA ASN A 174 -24.43 -0.12 5.32
C ASN A 174 -23.03 -0.73 5.11
N ASP A 175 -22.99 -2.03 4.82
CA ASP A 175 -21.77 -2.83 4.59
C ASP A 175 -21.64 -3.24 3.11
N LEU A 176 -22.16 -2.42 2.21
CA LEU A 176 -21.96 -2.62 0.79
C LEU A 176 -20.59 -2.03 0.40
N TYR A 177 -19.78 -2.80 -0.34
CA TYR A 177 -18.49 -2.32 -0.81
C TYR A 177 -18.62 -1.62 -2.18
N PRO A 178 -17.80 -0.59 -2.45
CA PRO A 178 -17.77 0.04 -3.76
C PRO A 178 -17.15 -0.91 -4.80
N THR A 179 -17.86 -1.14 -5.88
CA THR A 179 -17.41 -2.06 -6.94
C THR A 179 -16.49 -1.40 -7.96
N GLY A 180 -16.36 -0.06 -7.93
CA GLY A 180 -15.67 0.70 -8.97
C GLY A 180 -16.39 0.69 -10.34
N SER A 181 -17.50 -0.03 -10.45
CA SER A 181 -18.31 -0.10 -11.68
C SER A 181 -19.40 0.94 -11.66
N THR A 182 -19.73 1.47 -12.83
CA THR A 182 -20.92 2.29 -13.05
C THR A 182 -22.13 1.39 -13.34
N GLY A 183 -23.33 1.83 -12.98
CA GLY A 183 -24.58 1.13 -13.24
C GLY A 183 -25.50 1.08 -12.03
N ASP A 184 -26.78 0.82 -12.29
CA ASP A 184 -27.83 0.79 -11.27
C ASP A 184 -27.68 -0.44 -10.36
N LEU A 185 -28.00 -0.24 -9.09
CA LEU A 185 -28.12 -1.32 -8.13
C LEU A 185 -29.54 -1.85 -8.10
N GLN A 186 -29.70 -3.12 -8.41
CA GLN A 186 -30.99 -3.83 -8.32
C GLN A 186 -31.04 -4.59 -7.00
N VAL A 187 -32.00 -4.21 -6.16
CA VAL A 187 -32.22 -4.86 -4.87
C VAL A 187 -33.46 -5.73 -4.97
N THR A 188 -33.34 -7.00 -4.65
CA THR A 188 -34.45 -7.97 -4.61
C THR A 188 -34.50 -8.57 -3.21
N VAL A 189 -35.72 -8.62 -2.66
CA VAL A 189 -36.01 -9.20 -1.33
C VAL A 189 -37.07 -10.29 -1.51
#